data_6a3c71f316d1b4b8eaff9f0ce2200927
#
_entry.id   6a3c71f316d1b4b8eaff9f0ce2200927
#
_cell.length_a   1.000
_cell.length_b   1.000
_cell.length_c   1.000
_cell.angle_alpha   90.00
_cell.angle_beta   90.00
_cell.angle_gamma   90.00
#
_symmetry.space_group_name_H-M   'P 1'
#
loop_
_entity.id
_entity.type
_entity.pdbx_description
1 polymer ?
#
loop_
_entity_poly.entity_id
_entity_poly.type
_entity_poly.pdbx_seq_one_letter_code
_entity_poly.pdbx_strand_id
1 'polypeptide(L)'
;MRRALVVAAALLMAPLALAGASSDRDLIGQLDREVIALKQKVKILEDKLRGCGAGSADPGPIYPELVQVFSGGPVVVTRKGGTTELTLPADLMFSQGTVSLREEASFALDLLATALKLHMDVTVLLVGHTDSDPPSGPLRKLFPSNWELSYARALAVARSLTEEHGVPYTRFTVAGRGDLDPVAGSDTPEGRLLNQRVVAILTPGVPK
;
A
#
# COMPACT_ATOMS: atom_id res chain seq x y z
N MET A 1 -7.89 -65.06 -5.32
CA MET A 1 -8.00 -64.22 -4.09
C MET A 1 -7.32 -62.84 -4.18
N ARG A 2 -6.34 -62.58 -5.08
CA ARG A 2 -5.66 -61.23 -5.14
C ARG A 2 -6.44 -60.14 -5.89
N ARG A 3 -7.41 -60.45 -6.74
CA ARG A 3 -8.18 -59.46 -7.51
C ARG A 3 -9.37 -58.85 -6.75
N ALA A 4 -9.88 -59.54 -5.74
CA ALA A 4 -10.99 -59.03 -4.92
C ALA A 4 -10.55 -58.00 -3.87
N LEU A 5 -9.27 -58.03 -3.41
CA LEU A 5 -8.77 -57.09 -2.43
C LEU A 5 -8.46 -55.70 -3.01
N VAL A 6 -8.11 -55.63 -4.30
CA VAL A 6 -7.78 -54.35 -4.96
C VAL A 6 -9.04 -53.54 -5.25
N VAL A 7 -10.16 -54.18 -5.55
CA VAL A 7 -11.43 -53.49 -5.80
C VAL A 7 -12.05 -52.97 -4.51
N ALA A 8 -11.87 -53.63 -3.38
CA ALA A 8 -12.36 -53.18 -2.10
C ALA A 8 -11.59 -51.94 -1.56
N ALA A 9 -10.27 -51.84 -1.85
CA ALA A 9 -9.47 -50.67 -1.46
C ALA A 9 -9.81 -49.41 -2.27
N ALA A 10 -10.16 -49.58 -3.55
CA ALA A 10 -10.57 -48.45 -4.40
C ALA A 10 -11.94 -47.85 -4.02
N LEU A 11 -12.85 -48.70 -3.52
CA LEU A 11 -14.18 -48.22 -3.07
C LEU A 11 -14.17 -47.52 -1.72
N LEU A 12 -13.17 -47.79 -0.86
CA LEU A 12 -13.04 -47.10 0.46
C LEU A 12 -12.35 -45.73 0.39
N MET A 13 -11.58 -45.46 -0.67
CA MET A 13 -10.91 -44.17 -0.87
C MET A 13 -11.77 -43.12 -1.59
N ALA A 14 -12.76 -43.56 -2.36
CA ALA A 14 -13.62 -42.66 -3.15
C ALA A 14 -14.49 -41.70 -2.28
N PRO A 15 -15.06 -42.08 -1.13
CA PRO A 15 -15.86 -41.17 -0.34
C PRO A 15 -15.03 -40.13 0.39
N LEU A 16 -13.73 -40.38 0.72
CA LEU A 16 -12.88 -39.41 1.38
C LEU A 16 -12.40 -38.31 0.41
N ALA A 17 -12.11 -38.64 -0.84
CA ALA A 17 -11.73 -37.66 -1.85
C ALA A 17 -12.93 -36.78 -2.29
N LEU A 18 -14.14 -37.33 -2.32
CA LEU A 18 -15.35 -36.59 -2.61
C LEU A 18 -15.78 -35.67 -1.43
N ALA A 19 -15.55 -36.07 -0.19
CA ALA A 19 -15.85 -35.26 0.98
C ALA A 19 -14.92 -34.04 1.09
N GLY A 20 -13.62 -34.20 0.79
CA GLY A 20 -12.67 -33.10 0.71
C GLY A 20 -13.00 -32.10 -0.41
N ALA A 21 -13.32 -32.61 -1.60
CA ALA A 21 -13.66 -31.77 -2.75
C ALA A 21 -15.00 -31.01 -2.59
N SER A 22 -15.96 -31.52 -1.83
CA SER A 22 -17.19 -30.80 -1.49
C SER A 22 -16.93 -29.70 -0.46
N SER A 23 -16.14 -29.99 0.56
CA SER A 23 -15.75 -29.01 1.59
C SER A 23 -14.96 -27.84 1.00
N ASP A 24 -14.04 -28.10 0.07
CA ASP A 24 -13.26 -27.05 -0.60
C ASP A 24 -14.14 -26.19 -1.52
N ARG A 25 -15.10 -26.80 -2.22
CA ARG A 25 -16.08 -26.06 -3.04
C ARG A 25 -17.01 -25.17 -2.19
N ASP A 26 -17.44 -25.66 -1.04
CA ASP A 26 -18.27 -24.90 -0.12
C ASP A 26 -17.49 -23.74 0.49
N LEU A 27 -16.22 -23.96 0.82
CA LEU A 27 -15.31 -22.91 1.31
C LEU A 27 -15.05 -21.84 0.23
N ILE A 28 -14.78 -22.24 -1.00
CA ILE A 28 -14.60 -21.34 -2.14
C ILE A 28 -15.88 -20.52 -2.35
N GLY A 29 -17.05 -21.15 -2.34
CA GLY A 29 -18.32 -20.47 -2.47
C GLY A 29 -18.65 -19.51 -1.30
N GLN A 30 -18.12 -19.78 -0.10
CA GLN A 30 -18.23 -18.90 1.05
C GLN A 30 -17.30 -17.69 0.90
N LEU A 31 -16.05 -17.90 0.51
CA LEU A 31 -15.08 -16.85 0.24
C LEU A 31 -15.54 -15.92 -0.90
N ASP A 32 -16.10 -16.48 -1.98
CA ASP A 32 -16.63 -15.68 -3.09
C ASP A 32 -17.78 -14.76 -2.63
N ARG A 33 -18.69 -15.27 -1.80
CA ARG A 33 -19.78 -14.46 -1.23
C ARG A 33 -19.24 -13.34 -0.33
N GLU A 34 -18.21 -13.64 0.45
CA GLU A 34 -17.57 -12.65 1.34
C GLU A 34 -16.84 -11.57 0.54
N VAL A 35 -16.10 -11.96 -0.51
CA VAL A 35 -15.45 -11.03 -1.45
C VAL A 35 -16.48 -10.13 -2.14
N ILE A 36 -17.61 -10.68 -2.58
CA ILE A 36 -18.69 -9.88 -3.19
C ILE A 36 -19.27 -8.89 -2.17
N ALA A 37 -19.54 -9.34 -0.93
CA ALA A 37 -20.07 -8.48 0.12
C ALA A 37 -19.08 -7.37 0.52
N LEU A 38 -17.79 -7.68 0.59
CA LEU A 38 -16.74 -6.68 0.85
C LEU A 38 -16.62 -5.68 -0.29
N LYS A 39 -16.66 -6.12 -1.55
CA LYS A 39 -16.68 -5.22 -2.72
C LYS A 39 -17.88 -4.28 -2.71
N GLN A 40 -19.07 -4.78 -2.34
CA GLN A 40 -20.27 -3.93 -2.19
C GLN A 40 -20.11 -2.93 -1.05
N LYS A 41 -19.57 -3.35 0.10
CA LYS A 41 -19.28 -2.44 1.23
C LYS A 41 -18.28 -1.35 0.84
N VAL A 42 -17.20 -1.71 0.14
CA VAL A 42 -16.21 -0.75 -0.36
C VAL A 42 -16.90 0.27 -1.27
N LYS A 43 -17.71 -0.18 -2.24
CA LYS A 43 -18.45 0.72 -3.14
C LYS A 43 -19.40 1.67 -2.39
N ILE A 44 -20.14 1.16 -1.39
CA ILE A 44 -21.02 2.00 -0.56
C ILE A 44 -20.22 3.03 0.24
N LEU A 45 -19.04 2.64 0.76
CA LEU A 45 -18.18 3.55 1.50
C LEU A 45 -17.56 4.61 0.58
N GLU A 46 -17.16 4.22 -0.63
CA GLU A 46 -16.68 5.15 -1.66
C GLU A 46 -17.77 6.15 -2.07
N ASP A 47 -19.01 5.70 -2.28
CA ASP A 47 -20.13 6.58 -2.61
C ASP A 47 -20.51 7.50 -1.44
N LYS A 48 -20.42 7.02 -0.20
CA LYS A 48 -20.57 7.87 0.99
C LYS A 48 -19.45 8.90 1.12
N LEU A 49 -18.20 8.53 0.86
CA LEU A 49 -17.07 9.45 0.84
C LEU A 49 -17.23 10.52 -0.26
N ARG A 50 -17.74 10.15 -1.43
CA ARG A 50 -18.09 11.14 -2.48
C ARG A 50 -19.16 12.11 -2.02
N GLY A 51 -20.15 11.63 -1.26
CA GLY A 51 -21.23 12.48 -0.73
C GLY A 51 -20.81 13.39 0.44
N CYS A 52 -19.80 12.98 1.24
CA CYS A 52 -19.26 13.79 2.34
C CYS A 52 -18.22 14.83 1.89
N GLY A 53 -17.76 14.75 0.64
CA GLY A 53 -16.72 15.61 0.07
C GLY A 53 -17.26 16.78 -0.74
N ALA A 54 -18.35 17.41 -0.32
CA ALA A 54 -18.90 18.63 -0.95
C ALA A 54 -18.06 19.89 -0.62
N GLY A 55 -16.78 19.79 -0.83
CA GLY A 55 -15.77 20.84 -0.86
C GLY A 55 -14.67 20.40 -1.83
N SER A 56 -15.07 19.85 -3.00
CA SER A 56 -14.14 19.20 -3.92
C SER A 56 -13.43 20.23 -4.77
N ALA A 57 -12.28 20.70 -4.29
CA ALA A 57 -11.25 21.06 -5.24
C ALA A 57 -10.93 19.80 -6.07
N ASP A 58 -10.88 19.91 -7.39
CA ASP A 58 -10.49 18.83 -8.29
C ASP A 58 -9.05 18.41 -7.94
N PRO A 59 -8.74 17.10 -7.68
CA PRO A 59 -7.38 16.66 -7.42
C PRO A 59 -6.46 16.78 -8.64
N GLY A 60 -6.97 17.35 -9.73
CA GLY A 60 -6.25 17.53 -10.98
C GLY A 60 -6.12 16.26 -11.82
N PRO A 61 -5.55 16.38 -12.99
CA PRO A 61 -5.43 15.30 -13.97
C PRO A 61 -4.47 14.17 -13.51
N ILE A 62 -3.63 14.40 -12.52
CA ILE A 62 -2.67 13.41 -12.02
C ILE A 62 -3.36 12.22 -11.30
N TYR A 63 -4.51 12.45 -10.67
CA TYR A 63 -5.21 11.39 -9.93
C TYR A 63 -5.62 10.19 -10.81
N PRO A 64 -6.39 10.36 -11.90
CA PRO A 64 -6.80 9.24 -12.74
C PRO A 64 -5.60 8.52 -13.37
N GLU A 65 -4.54 9.24 -13.72
CA GLU A 65 -3.32 8.66 -14.26
C GLU A 65 -2.65 7.72 -13.25
N LEU A 66 -2.45 8.18 -12.01
CA LEU A 66 -1.85 7.37 -10.96
C LEU A 66 -2.72 6.17 -10.57
N VAL A 67 -4.03 6.31 -10.53
CA VAL A 67 -4.95 5.19 -10.31
C VAL A 67 -4.77 4.12 -11.39
N GLN A 68 -4.65 4.51 -12.65
CA GLN A 68 -4.45 3.58 -13.76
C GLN A 68 -3.09 2.87 -13.67
N VAL A 69 -2.03 3.63 -13.40
CA VAL A 69 -0.64 3.15 -13.37
C VAL A 69 -0.40 2.19 -12.20
N PHE A 70 -0.97 2.47 -11.02
CA PHE A 70 -0.80 1.65 -9.82
C PHE A 70 -1.91 0.62 -9.60
N SER A 71 -2.81 0.44 -10.58
CA SER A 71 -3.91 -0.53 -10.45
C SER A 71 -3.39 -1.96 -10.29
N GLY A 72 -3.92 -2.66 -9.27
CA GLY A 72 -3.57 -4.06 -8.99
C GLY A 72 -2.24 -4.28 -8.27
N GLY A 73 -1.49 -3.21 -7.95
CA GLY A 73 -0.26 -3.25 -7.18
C GLY A 73 -0.46 -2.99 -5.68
N PRO A 74 0.63 -3.06 -4.90
CA PRO A 74 0.61 -2.80 -3.46
C PRO A 74 0.52 -1.30 -3.11
N VAL A 75 0.77 -0.40 -4.07
CA VAL A 75 0.66 1.05 -3.90
C VAL A 75 -0.81 1.44 -3.99
N VAL A 76 -1.31 2.09 -2.96
CA VAL A 76 -2.70 2.53 -2.88
C VAL A 76 -2.79 4.00 -3.23
N VAL A 77 -3.63 4.34 -4.22
CA VAL A 77 -3.92 5.71 -4.63
C VAL A 77 -5.30 6.10 -4.17
N THR A 78 -5.40 7.16 -3.39
CA THR A 78 -6.67 7.66 -2.87
C THR A 78 -6.83 9.15 -3.15
N ARG A 79 -8.08 9.60 -3.16
CA ARG A 79 -8.41 11.01 -3.26
C ARG A 79 -8.86 11.52 -1.90
N LYS A 80 -8.31 12.66 -1.47
CA LYS A 80 -8.70 13.31 -0.22
C LYS A 80 -8.81 14.82 -0.42
N GLY A 81 -10.04 15.30 -0.46
CA GLY A 81 -10.28 16.70 -0.83
C GLY A 81 -9.74 17.00 -2.23
N GLY A 82 -8.93 18.06 -2.35
CA GLY A 82 -8.28 18.47 -3.61
C GLY A 82 -6.91 17.84 -3.85
N THR A 83 -6.52 16.81 -3.09
CA THR A 83 -5.19 16.19 -3.20
C THR A 83 -5.29 14.72 -3.60
N THR A 84 -4.21 14.21 -4.19
CA THR A 84 -4.01 12.78 -4.46
C THR A 84 -3.02 12.24 -3.44
N GLU A 85 -3.39 11.20 -2.71
CA GLU A 85 -2.51 10.52 -1.75
C GLU A 85 -2.08 9.16 -2.29
N LEU A 86 -0.76 8.92 -2.37
CA LEU A 86 -0.17 7.61 -2.65
C LEU A 86 0.39 7.04 -1.36
N THR A 87 -0.06 5.86 -0.98
CA THR A 87 0.51 5.08 0.12
C THR A 87 1.52 4.09 -0.44
N LEU A 88 2.78 4.27 -0.05
CA LEU A 88 3.92 3.44 -0.40
C LEU A 88 4.26 2.56 0.81
N PRO A 89 3.93 1.25 0.80
CA PRO A 89 4.24 0.34 1.91
C PRO A 89 5.76 0.26 2.16
N ALA A 90 6.18 0.22 3.41
CA ALA A 90 7.60 0.24 3.74
C ALA A 90 8.33 -1.06 3.34
N ASP A 91 7.66 -2.20 3.34
CA ASP A 91 8.18 -3.50 2.90
C ASP A 91 8.42 -3.56 1.39
N LEU A 92 7.63 -2.81 0.59
CA LEU A 92 7.90 -2.59 -0.83
C LEU A 92 9.11 -1.68 -1.03
N MET A 93 9.23 -0.62 -0.21
CA MET A 93 10.17 0.47 -0.46
C MET A 93 11.56 0.20 0.11
N PHE A 94 11.66 -0.43 1.30
CA PHE A 94 12.91 -0.49 2.04
C PHE A 94 13.36 -1.92 2.33
N SER A 95 14.68 -2.13 2.32
CA SER A 95 15.27 -3.35 2.83
C SER A 95 15.02 -3.47 4.34
N GLN A 96 14.75 -4.68 4.81
CA GLN A 96 14.40 -4.93 6.20
C GLN A 96 15.45 -4.38 7.17
N GLY A 97 15.00 -3.63 8.17
CA GLY A 97 15.88 -3.05 9.19
C GLY A 97 16.80 -1.94 8.67
N THR A 98 16.43 -1.28 7.56
CA THR A 98 17.20 -0.18 6.97
C THR A 98 16.28 0.97 6.51
N VAL A 99 16.90 2.05 6.02
CA VAL A 99 16.26 3.13 5.26
C VAL A 99 16.73 3.15 3.80
N SER A 100 17.47 2.12 3.37
CA SER A 100 17.90 1.96 2.00
C SER A 100 16.76 1.45 1.14
N LEU A 101 16.52 2.10 0.02
CA LEU A 101 15.53 1.66 -0.95
C LEU A 101 15.94 0.33 -1.56
N ARG A 102 14.94 -0.51 -1.84
CA ARG A 102 15.11 -1.77 -2.56
C ARG A 102 15.13 -1.50 -4.06
N GLU A 103 15.69 -2.42 -4.82
CA GLU A 103 15.68 -2.34 -6.28
C GLU A 103 14.23 -2.36 -6.82
N GLU A 104 13.36 -3.15 -6.21
CA GLU A 104 11.95 -3.25 -6.59
C GLU A 104 11.16 -1.95 -6.36
N ALA A 105 11.62 -1.09 -5.44
CA ALA A 105 11.03 0.22 -5.21
C ALA A 105 11.25 1.17 -6.40
N SER A 106 12.34 0.97 -7.16
CA SER A 106 12.70 1.82 -8.31
C SER A 106 11.57 1.88 -9.33
N PHE A 107 10.91 0.75 -9.61
CA PHE A 107 9.80 0.73 -10.56
C PHE A 107 8.62 1.62 -10.12
N ALA A 108 8.24 1.57 -8.84
CA ALA A 108 7.17 2.41 -8.32
C ALA A 108 7.56 3.91 -8.33
N LEU A 109 8.84 4.20 -8.04
CA LEU A 109 9.36 5.57 -8.07
C LEU A 109 9.49 6.12 -9.49
N ASP A 110 9.87 5.28 -10.48
CA ASP A 110 9.87 5.64 -11.91
C ASP A 110 8.48 6.07 -12.39
N LEU A 111 7.45 5.30 -12.04
CA LEU A 111 6.08 5.60 -12.41
C LEU A 111 5.61 6.92 -11.78
N LEU A 112 5.87 7.11 -10.49
CA LEU A 112 5.55 8.35 -9.79
C LEU A 112 6.31 9.54 -10.38
N ALA A 113 7.61 9.40 -10.62
CA ALA A 113 8.43 10.44 -11.21
C ALA A 113 7.97 10.82 -12.63
N THR A 114 7.56 9.85 -13.43
CA THR A 114 7.02 10.08 -14.77
C THR A 114 5.75 10.92 -14.69
N ALA A 115 4.80 10.56 -13.84
CA ALA A 115 3.59 11.34 -13.62
C ALA A 115 3.92 12.76 -13.12
N LEU A 116 4.85 12.90 -12.17
CA LEU A 116 5.27 14.20 -11.67
C LEU A 116 5.94 15.09 -12.73
N LYS A 117 6.66 14.51 -13.69
CA LYS A 117 7.26 15.27 -14.80
C LYS A 117 6.22 15.73 -15.80
N LEU A 118 5.15 14.99 -16.00
CA LEU A 118 4.02 15.40 -16.85
C LEU A 118 3.17 16.51 -16.19
N HIS A 119 3.09 16.52 -14.86
CA HIS A 119 2.34 17.49 -14.06
C HIS A 119 3.28 18.39 -13.25
N MET A 120 3.90 19.35 -13.94
CA MET A 120 4.97 20.19 -13.37
C MET A 120 4.51 21.17 -12.28
N ASP A 121 3.23 21.46 -12.20
CA ASP A 121 2.61 22.34 -11.20
C ASP A 121 2.30 21.63 -9.87
N VAL A 122 2.33 20.29 -9.84
CA VAL A 122 2.04 19.51 -8.63
C VAL A 122 3.20 19.58 -7.64
N THR A 123 2.90 19.91 -6.39
CA THR A 123 3.84 19.81 -5.25
C THR A 123 3.57 18.54 -4.46
N VAL A 124 4.59 18.02 -3.78
CA VAL A 124 4.54 16.75 -3.07
C VAL A 124 4.99 16.92 -1.62
N LEU A 125 4.12 16.56 -0.68
CA LEU A 125 4.50 16.37 0.71
C LEU A 125 4.68 14.86 0.96
N LEU A 126 5.91 14.45 1.28
CA LEU A 126 6.25 13.09 1.66
C LEU A 126 6.21 12.95 3.17
N VAL A 127 5.34 12.08 3.68
CA VAL A 127 5.15 11.85 5.11
C VAL A 127 5.48 10.41 5.44
N GLY A 128 6.51 10.21 6.26
CA GLY A 128 6.87 8.88 6.77
C GLY A 128 6.06 8.54 8.03
N HIS A 129 5.70 7.27 8.15
CA HIS A 129 5.02 6.69 9.31
C HIS A 129 5.70 5.39 9.71
N THR A 130 5.60 5.05 11.00
CA THR A 130 6.04 3.77 11.57
C THR A 130 4.86 3.08 12.27
N ASP A 131 5.08 1.86 12.71
CA ASP A 131 4.28 1.26 13.77
C ASP A 131 4.66 1.83 15.14
N SER A 132 4.05 1.32 16.20
CA SER A 132 4.30 1.74 17.59
C SER A 132 5.57 1.16 18.21
N ASP A 133 6.23 0.18 17.55
CA ASP A 133 7.46 -0.41 18.07
C ASP A 133 8.62 0.58 17.89
N PRO A 134 9.45 0.79 18.90
CA PRO A 134 10.62 1.67 18.77
C PRO A 134 11.65 1.07 17.81
N PRO A 135 12.48 1.91 17.16
CA PRO A 135 13.56 1.41 16.31
C PRO A 135 14.42 0.39 17.03
N SER A 136 14.75 -0.72 16.37
CA SER A 136 15.49 -1.84 16.92
C SER A 136 16.70 -2.21 16.06
N GLY A 137 17.58 -3.05 16.59
CA GLY A 137 18.76 -3.53 15.88
C GLY A 137 19.65 -2.40 15.37
N PRO A 138 20.08 -2.44 14.10
CA PRO A 138 20.92 -1.39 13.50
C PRO A 138 20.25 -0.02 13.48
N LEU A 139 18.91 0.05 13.28
CA LEU A 139 18.17 1.30 13.22
C LEU A 139 18.22 2.10 14.52
N ARG A 140 18.22 1.43 15.68
CA ARG A 140 18.29 2.09 16.99
C ARG A 140 19.57 2.93 17.18
N LYS A 141 20.66 2.53 16.53
CA LYS A 141 21.93 3.27 16.60
C LYS A 141 21.92 4.54 15.79
N LEU A 142 21.10 4.60 14.74
CA LEU A 142 21.02 5.69 13.78
C LEU A 142 19.85 6.63 14.08
N PHE A 143 18.75 6.07 14.58
CA PHE A 143 17.49 6.80 14.80
C PHE A 143 17.02 6.59 16.24
N PRO A 144 17.08 7.64 17.08
CA PRO A 144 16.69 7.55 18.48
C PRO A 144 15.21 7.22 18.70
N SER A 145 14.33 7.66 17.80
CA SER A 145 12.89 7.42 17.91
C SER A 145 12.23 7.17 16.54
N ASN A 146 10.94 6.85 16.57
CA ASN A 146 10.09 6.69 15.38
C ASN A 146 9.97 7.99 14.57
N TRP A 147 10.18 9.16 15.19
CA TRP A 147 10.21 10.44 14.48
C TRP A 147 11.34 10.50 13.47
N GLU A 148 12.57 10.25 13.91
CA GLU A 148 13.74 10.32 13.04
C GLU A 148 13.71 9.21 11.98
N LEU A 149 13.27 8.00 12.36
CA LEU A 149 13.16 6.86 11.42
C LEU A 149 12.16 7.17 10.31
N SER A 150 10.96 7.65 10.66
CA SER A 150 9.93 7.97 9.69
C SER A 150 10.35 9.11 8.74
N TYR A 151 10.98 10.15 9.29
CA TYR A 151 11.54 11.23 8.49
C TYR A 151 12.63 10.74 7.54
N ALA A 152 13.56 9.91 8.01
CA ALA A 152 14.65 9.38 7.20
C ALA A 152 14.14 8.54 6.02
N ARG A 153 13.09 7.74 6.23
CA ARG A 153 12.42 6.97 5.17
C ARG A 153 11.78 7.88 4.13
N ALA A 154 11.04 8.90 4.54
CA ALA A 154 10.46 9.87 3.61
C ALA A 154 11.53 10.66 2.84
N LEU A 155 12.64 11.00 3.50
CA LEU A 155 13.78 11.67 2.87
C LEU A 155 14.47 10.78 1.83
N ALA A 156 14.61 9.47 2.08
CA ALA A 156 15.18 8.53 1.14
C ALA A 156 14.36 8.47 -0.16
N VAL A 157 13.02 8.46 -0.05
CA VAL A 157 12.12 8.55 -1.23
C VAL A 157 12.31 9.86 -1.98
N ALA A 158 12.36 11.01 -1.28
CA ALA A 158 12.56 12.31 -1.91
C ALA A 158 13.89 12.39 -2.66
N ARG A 159 14.97 11.86 -2.06
CA ARG A 159 16.28 11.81 -2.69
C ARG A 159 16.30 10.98 -3.97
N SER A 160 15.75 9.78 -3.93
CA SER A 160 15.68 8.94 -5.13
C SER A 160 14.88 9.63 -6.24
N LEU A 161 13.69 10.19 -5.94
CA LEU A 161 12.91 10.95 -6.91
C LEU A 161 13.67 12.14 -7.50
N THR A 162 14.58 12.74 -6.74
CA THR A 162 15.38 13.89 -7.20
C THR A 162 16.66 13.46 -7.90
N GLU A 163 17.47 12.63 -7.26
CA GLU A 163 18.85 12.31 -7.68
C GLU A 163 18.86 11.28 -8.80
N GLU A 164 17.97 10.28 -8.74
CA GLU A 164 17.92 9.19 -9.70
C GLU A 164 16.90 9.44 -10.81
N HIS A 165 15.75 10.04 -10.45
CA HIS A 165 14.63 10.24 -11.38
C HIS A 165 14.47 11.69 -11.87
N GLY A 166 15.26 12.65 -11.39
CA GLY A 166 15.35 14.01 -11.92
C GLY A 166 14.13 14.91 -11.67
N VAL A 167 13.32 14.63 -10.64
CA VAL A 167 12.26 15.54 -10.22
C VAL A 167 12.85 16.66 -9.36
N PRO A 168 12.60 17.95 -9.66
CA PRO A 168 13.21 19.05 -8.92
C PRO A 168 12.92 19.00 -7.41
N TYR A 169 13.95 19.13 -6.58
CA TYR A 169 13.84 19.09 -5.11
C TYR A 169 12.90 20.17 -4.55
N THR A 170 12.75 21.30 -5.26
CA THR A 170 11.87 22.40 -4.88
C THR A 170 10.38 22.01 -4.83
N ARG A 171 10.04 20.87 -5.42
CA ARG A 171 8.66 20.34 -5.41
C ARG A 171 8.34 19.52 -4.18
N PHE A 172 9.35 19.15 -3.37
CA PHE A 172 9.18 18.27 -2.23
C PHE A 172 9.19 19.01 -0.90
N THR A 173 8.28 18.59 -0.03
CA THR A 173 8.37 18.81 1.42
C THR A 173 8.44 17.45 2.08
N VAL A 174 9.27 17.28 3.10
CA VAL A 174 9.47 15.99 3.77
C VAL A 174 9.10 16.13 5.24
N ALA A 175 8.34 15.18 5.76
CA ALA A 175 7.93 15.12 7.15
C ALA A 175 8.03 13.70 7.71
N GLY A 176 8.24 13.57 9.03
CA GLY A 176 8.10 12.35 9.80
C GLY A 176 6.95 12.50 10.78
N ARG A 177 6.11 11.49 10.92
CA ARG A 177 5.01 11.47 11.88
C ARG A 177 5.17 10.33 12.91
N GLY A 178 6.19 9.48 12.75
CA GLY A 178 6.37 8.34 13.62
C GLY A 178 5.12 7.46 13.63
N ASP A 179 4.67 7.07 14.81
CA ASP A 179 3.51 6.21 15.08
C ASP A 179 2.22 6.97 15.42
N LEU A 180 2.19 8.30 15.21
CA LEU A 180 1.07 9.16 15.65
C LEU A 180 -0.22 8.99 14.82
N ASP A 181 -0.13 8.53 13.58
CA ASP A 181 -1.28 8.40 12.67
C ASP A 181 -1.41 6.94 12.18
N PRO A 182 -1.77 5.99 13.06
CA PRO A 182 -1.92 4.60 12.67
C PRO A 182 -3.17 4.42 11.78
N VAL A 183 -3.05 3.57 10.74
CA VAL A 183 -4.17 3.16 9.87
C VAL A 183 -4.74 1.80 10.26
N ALA A 184 -4.02 1.05 11.12
CA ALA A 184 -4.43 -0.22 11.67
C ALA A 184 -3.93 -0.37 13.11
N GLY A 185 -4.50 -1.31 13.86
CA GLY A 185 -3.99 -1.66 15.20
C GLY A 185 -2.56 -2.22 15.11
N SER A 186 -1.68 -1.80 16.01
CA SER A 186 -0.28 -2.27 16.06
C SER A 186 -0.11 -3.55 16.89
N ASP A 187 -1.17 -4.10 17.40
CA ASP A 187 -1.21 -5.36 18.17
C ASP A 187 -0.98 -6.60 17.30
N THR A 188 -1.25 -6.51 15.99
CA THR A 188 -1.00 -7.60 15.03
C THR A 188 0.19 -7.28 14.10
N PRO A 189 0.91 -8.30 13.62
CA PRO A 189 1.99 -8.11 12.64
C PRO A 189 1.50 -7.42 11.36
N GLU A 190 0.32 -7.79 10.87
CA GLU A 190 -0.30 -7.22 9.67
C GLU A 190 -0.62 -5.73 9.86
N GLY A 191 -1.17 -5.37 11.02
CA GLY A 191 -1.47 -3.98 11.36
C GLY A 191 -0.19 -3.13 11.46
N ARG A 192 0.90 -3.68 12.02
CA ARG A 192 2.20 -2.99 12.04
C ARG A 192 2.74 -2.76 10.63
N LEU A 193 2.64 -3.74 9.74
CA LEU A 193 3.05 -3.57 8.34
C LEU A 193 2.28 -2.46 7.63
N LEU A 194 0.96 -2.37 7.84
CA LEU A 194 0.14 -1.30 7.26
C LEU A 194 0.50 0.08 7.80
N ASN A 195 0.92 0.18 9.06
CA ASN A 195 1.36 1.44 9.67
C ASN A 195 2.72 1.89 9.14
N GLN A 196 3.63 0.97 8.85
CA GLN A 196 4.93 1.26 8.25
C GLN A 196 4.78 1.64 6.78
N ARG A 197 4.76 2.93 6.48
CA ARG A 197 4.51 3.45 5.12
C ARG A 197 5.12 4.83 4.91
N VAL A 198 5.27 5.21 3.65
CA VAL A 198 5.46 6.61 3.25
C VAL A 198 4.23 7.03 2.45
N VAL A 199 3.63 8.16 2.80
CA VAL A 199 2.50 8.75 2.07
C VAL A 199 3.01 9.93 1.26
N ALA A 200 2.82 9.89 -0.04
CA ALA A 200 3.05 11.02 -0.93
C ALA A 200 1.71 11.76 -1.14
N ILE A 201 1.61 12.98 -0.64
CA ILE A 201 0.44 13.85 -0.79
C ILE A 201 0.74 14.84 -1.91
N LEU A 202 0.07 14.65 -3.05
CA LEU A 202 0.23 15.44 -4.25
C LEU A 202 -0.84 16.53 -4.28
N THR A 203 -0.40 17.77 -4.28
CA THR A 203 -1.28 18.95 -4.33
C THR A 203 -1.09 19.64 -5.67
N PRO A 204 -2.12 19.74 -6.51
CA PRO A 204 -2.08 20.52 -7.75
C PRO A 204 -1.77 21.98 -7.43
N GLY A 205 -0.92 22.59 -8.24
CA GLY A 205 -0.71 24.04 -8.17
C GLY A 205 -1.97 24.79 -8.64
N VAL A 206 -2.13 26.01 -8.11
CA VAL A 206 -3.16 26.91 -8.65
C VAL A 206 -2.71 27.34 -10.04
N PRO A 207 -3.54 27.18 -11.10
CA PRO A 207 -3.22 27.69 -12.42
C PRO A 207 -2.92 29.20 -12.32
N LYS A 208 -1.77 29.61 -12.83
CA LYS A 208 -1.40 31.04 -12.93
C LYS A 208 -2.15 31.70 -14.05
#